data_45785bdf7fa4c9d7e5d8fc66c1e2ec68
#
_entry.id   45785bdf7fa4c9d7e5d8fc66c1e2ec68
#
_cell.length_a   1.000
_cell.length_b   1.000
_cell.length_c   1.000
_cell.angle_alpha   90.00
_cell.angle_beta   90.00
_cell.angle_gamma   90.00
#
_symmetry.space_group_name_H-M   'P 1'
#
loop_
_entity.id
_entity.type
_entity.pdbx_description
1 polymer ?
#
loop_
_entity_poly.entity_id
_entity_poly.type
_entity_poly.pdbx_seq_one_letter_code
_entity_poly.pdbx_strand_id
1 'polypeptide(L)'
;NNPNGITGGYNRSKDNVALSAYGVLGYEFDAGEVLSKTTLLRSTDDVTRSLSGIESREERDLTDVILEYVQRQLFSTSLSGVNELMFDNLESKLEWRLGYSETDRLEPDRRSYYIQSGQLVPTSVERRWSDLNEVSKDLGFDVDFAAGWGADNFSTLTFGALISEKQRTVDLWRFSFRPGTYA
;
A
#
# COMPACT_ATOMS: atom_id res chain seq x y z
N ASN A 1 -13.95 2.31 23.00
CA ASN A 1 -13.57 3.60 23.59
C ASN A 1 -14.13 4.71 22.74
N ASN A 2 -15.04 5.48 23.31
CA ASN A 2 -15.62 6.66 22.69
C ASN A 2 -14.77 7.89 23.13
N PRO A 3 -13.86 8.43 22.28
CA PRO A 3 -12.94 9.48 22.69
C PRO A 3 -13.64 10.80 23.04
N ASN A 4 -14.86 10.99 22.60
CA ASN A 4 -15.61 12.22 22.81
C ASN A 4 -16.67 12.13 23.93
N GLY A 5 -16.78 10.97 24.61
CA GLY A 5 -17.78 10.77 25.68
C GLY A 5 -19.24 10.86 25.22
N ILE A 6 -19.50 10.62 23.92
CA ILE A 6 -20.84 10.70 23.34
C ILE A 6 -21.57 9.39 23.61
N THR A 7 -22.73 9.45 24.24
CA THR A 7 -23.62 8.30 24.42
C THR A 7 -24.73 8.40 23.39
N GLY A 8 -24.71 7.54 22.37
CA GLY A 8 -25.71 7.64 21.29
C GLY A 8 -25.52 6.58 20.19
N GLY A 9 -26.10 6.87 19.03
CA GLY A 9 -26.08 5.99 17.86
C GLY A 9 -24.86 6.20 16.98
N TYR A 10 -24.28 5.09 16.49
CA TYR A 10 -23.23 5.08 15.49
C TYR A 10 -23.75 4.47 14.20
N ASN A 11 -23.68 5.22 13.11
CA ASN A 11 -24.01 4.75 11.78
C ASN A 11 -22.75 4.78 10.90
N ARG A 12 -22.56 3.73 10.11
CA ARG A 12 -21.50 3.65 9.12
C ARG A 12 -22.04 3.02 7.85
N SER A 13 -21.90 3.72 6.75
CA SER A 13 -22.02 3.15 5.41
C SER A 13 -20.65 3.02 4.81
N LYS A 14 -20.39 1.90 4.14
CA LYS A 14 -19.14 1.66 3.43
C LYS A 14 -19.46 0.96 2.12
N ASP A 15 -19.13 1.61 1.01
CA ASP A 15 -19.09 1.02 -0.30
C ASP A 15 -17.65 0.73 -0.70
N ASN A 16 -17.38 -0.49 -1.15
CA ASN A 16 -16.06 -0.92 -1.57
C ASN A 16 -16.13 -1.51 -2.96
N VAL A 17 -15.24 -1.04 -3.83
CA VAL A 17 -15.04 -1.64 -5.16
C VAL A 17 -13.58 -2.05 -5.27
N ALA A 18 -13.33 -3.30 -5.63
CA ALA A 18 -11.99 -3.82 -5.84
C ALA A 18 -11.89 -4.47 -7.22
N LEU A 19 -10.78 -4.21 -7.89
CA LEU A 19 -10.38 -4.82 -9.16
C LEU A 19 -8.99 -5.40 -8.99
N SER A 20 -8.81 -6.64 -9.48
CA SER A 20 -7.49 -7.27 -9.54
C SER A 20 -7.27 -7.92 -10.89
N ALA A 21 -6.04 -7.82 -11.38
CA ALA A 21 -5.57 -8.53 -12.55
C ALA A 21 -4.19 -9.11 -12.25
N TYR A 22 -3.96 -10.32 -12.73
CA TYR A 22 -2.69 -11.02 -12.58
C TYR A 22 -2.33 -11.72 -13.88
N GLY A 23 -1.08 -11.55 -14.32
CA GLY A 23 -0.56 -12.18 -15.50
C GLY A 23 0.80 -12.82 -15.23
N VAL A 24 1.03 -13.99 -15.82
CA VAL A 24 2.30 -14.72 -15.77
C VAL A 24 2.66 -15.16 -17.17
N LEU A 25 3.91 -14.90 -17.57
CA LEU A 25 4.50 -15.39 -18.81
C LEU A 25 5.81 -16.05 -18.47
N GLY A 26 5.97 -17.30 -18.88
CA GLY A 26 7.19 -18.08 -18.73
C GLY A 26 7.74 -18.49 -20.09
N TYR A 27 9.05 -18.55 -20.20
CA TYR A 27 9.74 -19.09 -21.36
C TYR A 27 10.92 -19.97 -20.89
N GLU A 28 10.91 -21.20 -21.34
CA GLU A 28 11.96 -22.19 -21.07
C GLU A 28 12.84 -22.34 -22.32
N PHE A 29 14.13 -22.49 -22.13
CA PHE A 29 15.13 -22.72 -23.15
C PHE A 29 16.22 -23.66 -22.62
N ASP A 30 17.10 -24.16 -23.48
CA ASP A 30 18.07 -25.23 -23.16
C ASP A 30 18.96 -24.90 -21.93
N ALA A 31 19.25 -23.62 -21.69
CA ALA A 31 20.14 -23.17 -20.60
C ALA A 31 19.39 -22.56 -19.42
N GLY A 32 18.06 -22.65 -19.35
CA GLY A 32 17.31 -22.10 -18.23
C GLY A 32 15.90 -21.68 -18.54
N GLU A 33 15.37 -20.81 -17.66
CA GLU A 33 14.02 -20.27 -17.76
C GLU A 33 13.97 -18.78 -17.42
N VAL A 34 13.00 -18.10 -17.99
CA VAL A 34 12.66 -16.71 -17.65
C VAL A 34 11.17 -16.63 -17.35
N LEU A 35 10.83 -15.95 -16.26
CA LEU A 35 9.47 -15.80 -15.78
C LEU A 35 9.15 -14.32 -15.53
N SER A 36 8.10 -13.83 -16.16
CA SER A 36 7.52 -12.51 -15.91
C SER A 36 6.21 -12.64 -15.16
N LYS A 37 6.05 -11.87 -14.10
CA LYS A 37 4.81 -11.79 -13.30
C LYS A 37 4.39 -10.34 -13.21
N THR A 38 3.12 -10.06 -13.50
CA THR A 38 2.56 -8.71 -13.39
C THR A 38 1.27 -8.77 -12.59
N THR A 39 1.12 -7.87 -11.64
CA THR A 39 -0.05 -7.73 -10.78
C THR A 39 -0.55 -6.31 -10.81
N LEU A 40 -1.85 -6.14 -10.99
CA LEU A 40 -2.57 -4.88 -10.85
C LEU A 40 -3.66 -5.06 -9.81
N LEU A 41 -3.64 -4.25 -8.76
CA LEU A 41 -4.69 -4.20 -7.75
C LEU A 41 -5.18 -2.76 -7.66
N ARG A 42 -6.51 -2.59 -7.62
CA ARG A 42 -7.13 -1.30 -7.36
C ARG A 42 -8.29 -1.51 -6.41
N SER A 43 -8.36 -0.70 -5.36
CA SER A 43 -9.50 -0.69 -4.44
C SER A 43 -9.92 0.74 -4.16
N THR A 44 -11.22 0.91 -4.02
CA THR A 44 -11.84 2.18 -3.69
C THR A 44 -12.77 1.96 -2.50
N ASP A 45 -12.62 2.77 -1.48
CA ASP A 45 -13.51 2.80 -0.31
C ASP A 45 -14.21 4.15 -0.28
N ASP A 46 -15.55 4.14 -0.28
CA ASP A 46 -16.39 5.30 0.04
C ASP A 46 -17.05 5.06 1.40
N VAL A 47 -16.73 5.91 2.37
CA VAL A 47 -17.14 5.71 3.76
C VAL A 47 -17.80 6.96 4.30
N THR A 48 -19.04 6.79 4.73
CA THR A 48 -19.76 7.77 5.54
C THR A 48 -19.90 7.24 6.96
N ARG A 49 -19.48 8.04 7.93
CA ARG A 49 -19.66 7.74 9.37
C ARG A 49 -20.41 8.88 10.04
N SER A 50 -21.37 8.55 10.88
CA SER A 50 -21.99 9.52 11.78
C SER A 50 -22.13 8.94 13.17
N LEU A 51 -21.74 9.73 14.16
CA LEU A 51 -21.90 9.43 15.58
C LEU A 51 -22.82 10.52 16.15
N SER A 52 -24.05 10.16 16.54
CA SER A 52 -25.02 11.11 17.09
C SER A 52 -25.36 10.70 18.52
N GLY A 53 -25.44 11.67 19.42
CA GLY A 53 -25.81 11.44 20.79
C GLY A 53 -25.60 12.66 21.70
N ILE A 54 -25.68 12.44 22.98
CA ILE A 54 -25.50 13.47 23.99
C ILE A 54 -24.05 13.44 24.48
N GLU A 55 -23.39 14.60 24.42
CA GLU A 55 -22.06 14.77 25.01
C GLU A 55 -22.19 14.82 26.54
N SER A 56 -21.51 13.89 27.23
CA SER A 56 -21.68 13.68 28.67
C SER A 56 -21.21 14.85 29.56
N ARG A 57 -20.38 15.75 29.05
CA ARG A 57 -19.85 16.88 29.83
C ARG A 57 -20.75 18.10 29.84
N GLU A 58 -21.43 18.36 28.72
CA GLU A 58 -22.20 19.60 28.53
C GLU A 58 -23.69 19.33 28.27
N GLU A 59 -24.10 18.05 28.29
CA GLU A 59 -25.50 17.59 28.02
C GLU A 59 -26.07 18.16 26.71
N ARG A 60 -25.20 18.29 25.68
CA ARG A 60 -25.58 18.84 24.37
C ARG A 60 -25.70 17.73 23.34
N ASP A 61 -26.70 17.87 22.48
CA ASP A 61 -26.78 17.01 21.29
C ASP A 61 -25.60 17.29 20.36
N LEU A 62 -24.84 16.25 20.05
CA LEU A 62 -23.72 16.30 19.15
C LEU A 62 -23.85 15.24 18.06
N THR A 63 -23.62 15.64 16.83
CA THR A 63 -23.46 14.75 15.69
C THR A 63 -22.12 14.99 15.03
N ASP A 64 -21.24 13.98 15.06
CA ASP A 64 -19.97 13.94 14.37
C ASP A 64 -20.16 13.24 13.03
N VAL A 65 -19.74 13.88 11.93
CA VAL A 65 -19.86 13.35 10.58
C VAL A 65 -18.50 13.32 9.92
N ILE A 66 -18.17 12.17 9.32
CA ILE A 66 -16.97 11.98 8.53
C ILE A 66 -17.37 11.36 7.18
N LEU A 67 -16.96 12.04 6.11
CA LEU A 67 -17.05 11.59 4.74
C LEU A 67 -15.65 11.35 4.22
N GLU A 68 -15.37 10.13 3.74
CA GLU A 68 -14.04 9.72 3.34
C GLU A 68 -14.11 8.87 2.07
N TYR A 69 -13.39 9.28 1.05
CA TYR A 69 -13.19 8.50 -0.15
C TYR A 69 -11.70 8.21 -0.29
N VAL A 70 -11.34 6.93 -0.41
CA VAL A 70 -9.93 6.50 -0.53
C VAL A 70 -9.80 5.55 -1.70
N GLN A 71 -8.92 5.89 -2.63
CA GLN A 71 -8.50 5.02 -3.70
C GLN A 71 -7.08 4.53 -3.43
N ARG A 72 -6.85 3.23 -3.63
CA ARG A 72 -5.53 2.60 -3.57
C ARG A 72 -5.29 1.83 -4.84
N GLN A 73 -4.07 1.92 -5.34
CA GLN A 73 -3.64 1.18 -6.51
C GLN A 73 -2.24 0.60 -6.26
N LEU A 74 -2.04 -0.63 -6.67
CA LEU A 74 -0.75 -1.28 -6.73
C LEU A 74 -0.56 -1.81 -8.14
N PHE A 75 0.50 -1.38 -8.79
CA PHE A 75 1.08 -2.03 -9.95
C PHE A 75 2.40 -2.68 -9.54
N SER A 76 2.59 -3.95 -9.86
CA SER A 76 3.84 -4.65 -9.58
C SER A 76 4.17 -5.55 -10.76
N THR A 77 5.42 -5.48 -11.20
CA THR A 77 5.95 -6.40 -12.21
C THR A 77 7.30 -6.91 -11.76
N SER A 78 7.55 -8.18 -12.03
CA SER A 78 8.84 -8.80 -11.77
C SER A 78 9.25 -9.65 -12.96
N LEU A 79 10.54 -9.68 -13.20
CA LEU A 79 11.20 -10.56 -14.16
C LEU A 79 12.25 -11.35 -13.40
N SER A 80 12.20 -12.65 -13.49
CA SER A 80 13.18 -13.54 -12.88
C SER A 80 13.64 -14.59 -13.87
N GLY A 81 14.84 -15.06 -13.72
CA GLY A 81 15.38 -16.13 -14.53
C GLY A 81 16.28 -17.04 -13.73
N VAL A 82 16.36 -18.24 -14.22
CA VAL A 82 17.26 -19.30 -13.77
C VAL A 82 18.07 -19.74 -14.95
N ASN A 83 19.40 -19.71 -14.82
CA ASN A 83 20.30 -20.13 -15.88
C ASN A 83 21.29 -21.16 -15.34
N GLU A 84 21.41 -22.27 -16.04
CA GLU A 84 22.45 -23.26 -15.80
C GLU A 84 23.71 -22.84 -16.52
N LEU A 85 24.81 -22.70 -15.78
CA LEU A 85 26.11 -22.32 -16.29
C LEU A 85 27.05 -23.48 -16.10
N MET A 86 27.64 -23.99 -17.18
CA MET A 86 28.64 -25.04 -17.13
C MET A 86 30.03 -24.43 -17.30
N PHE A 87 30.86 -24.53 -16.25
CA PHE A 87 32.27 -24.13 -16.29
C PHE A 87 33.15 -25.38 -16.09
N ASP A 88 33.69 -25.90 -17.16
CA ASP A 88 34.49 -27.16 -17.16
C ASP A 88 33.80 -28.32 -16.41
N ASN A 89 34.19 -28.58 -15.16
CA ASN A 89 33.62 -29.61 -14.30
C ASN A 89 32.80 -29.04 -13.13
N LEU A 90 32.45 -27.75 -13.17
CA LEU A 90 31.70 -27.08 -12.13
C LEU A 90 30.29 -26.80 -12.62
N GLU A 91 29.30 -27.48 -12.08
CA GLU A 91 27.91 -27.12 -12.32
C GLU A 91 27.58 -25.90 -11.51
N SER A 92 27.06 -24.86 -12.19
CA SER A 92 26.71 -23.60 -11.57
C SER A 92 25.31 -23.20 -11.99
N LYS A 93 24.57 -22.61 -11.08
CA LYS A 93 23.23 -22.10 -11.30
C LYS A 93 23.21 -20.61 -10.97
N LEU A 94 22.72 -19.80 -11.89
CA LEU A 94 22.47 -18.36 -11.67
C LEU A 94 20.96 -18.13 -11.58
N GLU A 95 20.53 -17.63 -10.46
CA GLU A 95 19.17 -17.07 -10.27
C GLU A 95 19.27 -15.56 -10.24
N TRP A 96 18.41 -14.87 -11.01
CA TRP A 96 18.35 -13.43 -11.00
C TRP A 96 16.91 -12.95 -10.96
N ARG A 97 16.71 -11.77 -10.39
CA ARG A 97 15.38 -11.17 -10.25
C ARG A 97 15.45 -9.65 -10.37
N LEU A 98 14.52 -9.11 -11.11
CA LEU A 98 14.23 -7.69 -11.24
C LEU A 98 12.81 -7.46 -10.75
N GLY A 99 12.60 -6.43 -9.97
CA GLY A 99 11.29 -6.02 -9.47
C GLY A 99 11.06 -4.54 -9.67
N TYR A 100 9.83 -4.21 -10.04
CA TYR A 100 9.31 -2.85 -10.02
C TYR A 100 7.92 -2.87 -9.40
N SER A 101 7.67 -1.98 -8.47
CA SER A 101 6.32 -1.77 -7.96
C SER A 101 6.05 -0.29 -7.73
N GLU A 102 4.80 0.09 -7.99
CA GLU A 102 4.28 1.42 -7.75
C GLU A 102 2.97 1.31 -6.98
N THR A 103 2.90 2.04 -5.88
CA THR A 103 1.72 2.07 -5.00
C THR A 103 1.25 3.50 -4.87
N ASP A 104 -0.02 3.72 -5.20
CA ASP A 104 -0.69 4.99 -5.05
C ASP A 104 -1.79 4.89 -4.00
N ARG A 105 -1.91 5.93 -3.18
CA ARG A 105 -3.06 6.14 -2.31
C ARG A 105 -3.53 7.57 -2.42
N LEU A 106 -4.72 7.72 -2.95
CA LEU A 106 -5.37 9.02 -3.14
C LEU A 106 -6.56 9.15 -2.20
N GLU A 107 -6.58 10.23 -1.45
CA GLU A 107 -7.70 10.68 -0.62
C GLU A 107 -8.09 12.10 -1.07
N PRO A 108 -8.96 12.21 -2.08
CA PRO A 108 -9.17 13.48 -2.79
C PRO A 108 -9.99 14.49 -2.03
N ASP A 109 -10.77 14.08 -1.04
CA ASP A 109 -11.57 15.00 -0.25
C ASP A 109 -12.16 14.28 0.98
N ARG A 110 -11.44 14.27 2.06
CA ARG A 110 -11.99 13.85 3.34
C ARG A 110 -12.57 15.06 4.05
N ARG A 111 -13.81 14.94 4.51
CA ARG A 111 -14.53 15.98 5.23
C ARG A 111 -14.92 15.48 6.61
N SER A 112 -14.73 16.33 7.61
CA SER A 112 -15.25 16.09 8.96
C SER A 112 -15.86 17.37 9.52
N TYR A 113 -16.94 17.24 10.26
CA TYR A 113 -17.61 18.36 10.91
C TYR A 113 -18.53 17.89 12.04
N TYR A 114 -18.81 18.79 12.96
CA TYR A 114 -19.77 18.60 14.04
C TYR A 114 -21.00 19.46 13.84
N ILE A 115 -22.15 18.85 14.16
CA ILE A 115 -23.43 19.55 14.36
C ILE A 115 -23.71 19.50 15.86
N GLN A 116 -23.90 20.65 16.49
CA GLN A 116 -24.20 20.77 17.91
C GLN A 116 -25.54 21.46 18.08
N SER A 117 -26.47 20.85 18.80
CA SER A 117 -27.83 21.36 19.00
C SER A 117 -28.53 21.78 17.68
N GLY A 118 -28.34 20.98 16.63
CA GLY A 118 -28.92 21.22 15.30
C GLY A 118 -28.19 22.26 14.43
N GLN A 119 -27.08 22.84 14.90
CA GLN A 119 -26.31 23.82 14.17
C GLN A 119 -24.92 23.33 13.85
N LEU A 120 -24.43 23.62 12.63
CA LEU A 120 -23.07 23.36 12.23
C LEU A 120 -22.12 24.22 13.05
N VAL A 121 -21.09 23.57 13.65
CA VAL A 121 -19.99 24.28 14.31
C VAL A 121 -18.92 24.63 13.28
N PRO A 122 -18.78 25.90 12.84
CA PRO A 122 -17.91 26.26 11.72
C PRO A 122 -16.45 25.89 11.95
N THR A 123 -15.96 26.01 13.18
CA THR A 123 -14.57 25.70 13.56
C THR A 123 -14.25 24.20 13.54
N SER A 124 -15.28 23.36 13.50
CA SER A 124 -15.13 21.90 13.40
C SER A 124 -14.97 21.40 11.96
N VAL A 125 -15.27 22.25 10.98
CA VAL A 125 -15.20 21.87 9.57
C VAL A 125 -13.74 21.73 9.16
N GLU A 126 -13.36 20.52 8.78
CA GLU A 126 -12.05 20.21 8.24
C GLU A 126 -12.22 19.54 6.87
N ARG A 127 -11.41 19.97 5.91
CA ARG A 127 -11.22 19.27 4.64
C ARG A 127 -9.77 18.88 4.50
N ARG A 128 -9.52 17.66 4.06
CA ARG A 128 -8.18 17.10 3.88
C ARG A 128 -8.07 16.42 2.53
N TRP A 129 -6.96 16.65 1.86
CA TRP A 129 -6.52 15.96 0.67
C TRP A 129 -5.20 15.28 0.98
N SER A 130 -5.02 14.07 0.54
CA SER A 130 -3.77 13.34 0.69
C SER A 130 -3.48 12.56 -0.57
N ASP A 131 -2.26 12.68 -1.04
CA ASP A 131 -1.70 11.92 -2.15
C ASP A 131 -0.41 11.26 -1.68
N LEU A 132 -0.31 9.95 -1.85
CA LEU A 132 0.87 9.18 -1.55
C LEU A 132 1.22 8.35 -2.78
N ASN A 133 2.45 8.53 -3.25
CA ASN A 133 3.06 7.68 -4.27
C ASN A 133 4.31 7.02 -3.70
N GLU A 134 4.45 5.72 -3.92
CA GLU A 134 5.62 4.94 -3.52
C GLU A 134 6.08 4.07 -4.68
N VAL A 135 7.34 4.21 -5.05
CA VAL A 135 8.00 3.41 -6.08
C VAL A 135 9.09 2.57 -5.42
N SER A 136 9.12 1.28 -5.72
CA SER A 136 10.19 0.36 -5.34
C SER A 136 10.80 -0.30 -6.57
N LYS A 137 12.13 -0.44 -6.55
CA LYS A 137 12.92 -1.12 -7.56
C LYS A 137 13.86 -2.09 -6.87
N ASP A 138 13.85 -3.33 -7.34
CA ASP A 138 14.62 -4.40 -6.73
C ASP A 138 15.46 -5.09 -7.80
N LEU A 139 16.72 -5.38 -7.47
CA LEU A 139 17.64 -6.17 -8.28
C LEU A 139 18.31 -7.20 -7.37
N GLY A 140 18.18 -8.46 -7.67
CA GLY A 140 18.82 -9.55 -6.93
C GLY A 140 19.44 -10.60 -7.83
N PHE A 141 20.47 -11.24 -7.34
CA PHE A 141 21.04 -12.44 -7.94
C PHE A 141 21.59 -13.37 -6.87
N ASP A 142 21.55 -14.64 -7.15
CA ASP A 142 22.13 -15.73 -6.38
C ASP A 142 22.88 -16.65 -7.35
N VAL A 143 24.09 -17.05 -7.00
CA VAL A 143 24.91 -17.98 -7.79
C VAL A 143 25.26 -19.17 -6.92
N ASP A 144 24.90 -20.34 -7.38
CA ASP A 144 25.24 -21.61 -6.77
C ASP A 144 26.39 -22.27 -7.52
N PHE A 145 27.39 -22.73 -6.79
CA PHE A 145 28.50 -23.52 -7.31
C PHE A 145 28.47 -24.89 -6.65
N ALA A 146 28.24 -25.93 -7.42
CA ALA A 146 28.30 -27.32 -6.94
C ALA A 146 29.65 -27.94 -7.29
N ALA A 147 30.44 -28.30 -6.27
CA ALA A 147 31.70 -28.93 -6.42
C ALA A 147 31.67 -30.33 -5.82
N GLY A 148 32.08 -31.34 -6.61
CA GLY A 148 32.25 -32.71 -6.15
C GLY A 148 33.66 -32.93 -5.56
N TRP A 149 33.73 -33.53 -4.37
CA TRP A 149 34.98 -33.90 -3.70
C TRP A 149 35.04 -35.41 -3.50
N GLY A 150 35.79 -36.12 -4.37
CA GLY A 150 35.85 -37.55 -4.32
C GLY A 150 34.62 -38.26 -4.91
N ALA A 151 34.41 -39.55 -4.59
CA ALA A 151 33.42 -40.37 -5.28
C ALA A 151 31.94 -40.09 -4.89
N ASP A 152 31.68 -39.57 -3.67
CA ASP A 152 30.31 -39.49 -3.14
C ASP A 152 29.99 -38.19 -2.35
N ASN A 153 30.88 -37.21 -2.32
CA ASN A 153 30.66 -35.96 -1.57
C ASN A 153 30.46 -34.76 -2.50
N PHE A 154 29.36 -34.05 -2.30
CA PHE A 154 29.06 -32.81 -3.00
C PHE A 154 28.95 -31.67 -1.98
N SER A 155 29.45 -30.51 -2.33
CA SER A 155 29.26 -29.24 -1.58
C SER A 155 28.74 -28.20 -2.50
N THR A 156 27.72 -27.49 -2.05
CA THR A 156 27.18 -26.30 -2.78
C THR A 156 27.59 -25.06 -2.03
N LEU A 157 28.16 -24.10 -2.74
CA LEU A 157 28.50 -22.79 -2.23
C LEU A 157 27.64 -21.76 -2.93
N THR A 158 26.87 -21.02 -2.16
CA THR A 158 25.94 -19.99 -2.66
C THR A 158 26.45 -18.59 -2.34
N PHE A 159 26.46 -17.71 -3.33
CA PHE A 159 26.71 -16.28 -3.19
C PHE A 159 25.53 -15.52 -3.76
N GLY A 160 25.06 -14.51 -3.03
CA GLY A 160 23.96 -13.68 -3.50
C GLY A 160 24.07 -12.24 -3.05
N ALA A 161 23.38 -11.38 -3.78
CA ALA A 161 23.21 -9.98 -3.44
C ALA A 161 21.81 -9.49 -3.83
N LEU A 162 21.26 -8.59 -3.01
CA LEU A 162 20.01 -7.91 -3.26
C LEU A 162 20.22 -6.41 -3.04
N ILE A 163 19.81 -5.63 -4.03
CA ILE A 163 19.75 -4.16 -3.96
C ILE A 163 18.29 -3.77 -4.09
N SER A 164 17.81 -2.94 -3.17
CA SER A 164 16.46 -2.40 -3.20
C SER A 164 16.51 -0.88 -3.01
N GLU A 165 15.81 -0.17 -3.89
CA GLU A 165 15.61 1.27 -3.80
C GLU A 165 14.12 1.55 -3.63
N LYS A 166 13.79 2.38 -2.65
CA LYS A 166 12.42 2.77 -2.34
C LYS A 166 12.31 4.27 -2.19
N GLN A 167 11.44 4.86 -2.99
CA GLN A 167 11.13 6.29 -2.94
C GLN A 167 9.65 6.48 -2.58
N ARG A 168 9.39 7.33 -1.61
CA ARG A 168 8.02 7.68 -1.19
C ARG A 168 7.85 9.18 -1.17
N THR A 169 6.77 9.64 -1.80
CA THR A 169 6.32 11.02 -1.77
C THR A 169 4.94 11.07 -1.12
N VAL A 170 4.74 12.04 -0.23
CA VAL A 170 3.45 12.25 0.45
C VAL A 170 3.14 13.73 0.44
N ASP A 171 2.00 14.08 -0.15
CA ASP A 171 1.44 15.41 -0.12
C ASP A 171 0.15 15.42 0.70
N LEU A 172 0.07 16.34 1.65
CA LEU A 172 -1.07 16.50 2.55
C LEU A 172 -1.46 17.97 2.68
N TRP A 173 -2.70 18.26 2.32
CA TRP A 173 -3.30 19.57 2.53
C TRP A 173 -4.48 19.45 3.47
N ARG A 174 -4.55 20.39 4.43
CA ARG A 174 -5.62 20.46 5.40
C ARG A 174 -6.13 21.90 5.49
N PHE A 175 -7.44 22.05 5.43
CA PHE A 175 -8.14 23.32 5.58
C PHE A 175 -9.16 23.23 6.70
N SER A 176 -9.17 24.25 7.55
CA SER A 176 -10.16 24.42 8.61
C SER A 176 -10.57 25.90 8.70
N PHE A 177 -11.80 26.15 9.15
CA PHE A 177 -12.25 27.52 9.41
C PHE A 177 -11.72 27.99 10.78
N ARG A 178 -11.16 29.18 10.81
CA ARG A 178 -10.86 29.89 12.05
C ARG A 178 -11.87 31.00 12.24
N PRO A 179 -12.40 31.21 13.46
CA PRO A 179 -13.22 32.41 13.72
C PRO A 179 -12.38 33.65 13.42
N GLY A 180 -12.89 34.53 12.54
CA GLY A 180 -12.28 35.82 12.34
C GLY A 180 -12.47 36.66 13.58
N THR A 181 -11.39 37.21 14.12
CA THR A 181 -11.51 38.33 15.07
C THR A 181 -11.87 39.54 14.21
N TYR A 182 -13.14 39.91 14.18
CA TYR A 182 -13.52 41.21 13.64
C TYR A 182 -13.02 42.24 14.65
N ALA A 183 -11.99 42.99 14.27
CA ALA A 183 -11.54 44.17 15.00
C ALA A 183 -12.47 45.34 14.74
#